data_de70018c904d9a600826c746a244039b
#
_entry.id   de70018c904d9a600826c746a244039b
#
_cell.length_a   1.000
_cell.length_b   1.000
_cell.length_c   1.000
_cell.angle_alpha   90.00
_cell.angle_beta   90.00
_cell.angle_gamma   90.00
#
_symmetry.space_group_name_H-M   'P 1'
#
loop_
_entity.id
_entity.type
_entity.pdbx_description
1 polymer ?
#
loop_
_entity_poly.entity_id
_entity_poly.type
_entity_poly.pdbx_seq_one_letter_code
_entity_poly.pdbx_strand_id
1 'polypeptide(L)'
;WLGANLGGRARTSMLHGLAAVDEIRREMERVIQLDEGFEGGSAYMALGQVDLEAPRLMGGDPQRAVETLEKNLRFGEKNVLYRLRLAQAYLAVNRDEDARRELNGILSMTPNPAYVPEYNDAVREARALLDEMK
;
A
#
# COMPACT_ATOMS: atom_id res chain seq x y z
N TRP A 1 6.79 24.46 30.94
CA TRP A 1 5.45 24.50 30.34
C TRP A 1 5.44 23.93 28.92
N LEU A 2 6.39 24.36 28.10
CA LEU A 2 6.51 23.87 26.73
C LEU A 2 6.77 22.35 26.67
N GLY A 3 7.62 21.85 27.58
CA GLY A 3 7.93 20.42 27.67
C GLY A 3 6.69 19.58 28.04
N ALA A 4 5.87 20.05 28.97
CA ALA A 4 4.65 19.36 29.35
C ALA A 4 3.65 19.33 28.19
N ASN A 5 3.52 20.44 27.46
CA ASN A 5 2.67 20.49 26.29
C ASN A 5 3.14 19.57 25.17
N LEU A 6 4.44 19.50 24.93
CA LEU A 6 5.00 18.60 23.91
C LEU A 6 4.72 17.14 24.25
N GLY A 7 4.85 16.76 25.53
CA GLY A 7 4.51 15.41 25.99
C GLY A 7 3.03 15.08 25.77
N GLY A 8 2.15 16.03 26.11
CA GLY A 8 0.71 15.88 25.91
C GLY A 8 0.34 15.79 24.42
N ARG A 9 0.96 16.62 23.59
CA ARG A 9 0.74 16.59 22.13
C ARG A 9 1.19 15.28 21.51
N ALA A 10 2.35 14.76 21.91
CA ALA A 10 2.83 13.49 21.38
C ALA A 10 1.87 12.34 21.70
N ARG A 11 1.37 12.31 22.95
CA ARG A 11 0.42 11.28 23.37
C ARG A 11 -0.91 11.41 22.63
N THR A 12 -1.42 12.63 22.48
CA THR A 12 -2.66 12.91 21.76
C THR A 12 -2.51 12.55 20.28
N SER A 13 -1.38 12.89 19.65
CA SER A 13 -1.11 12.56 18.23
C SER A 13 -1.06 11.05 18.00
N MET A 14 -0.47 10.29 18.93
CA MET A 14 -0.44 8.84 18.84
C MET A 14 -1.84 8.24 18.92
N LEU A 15 -2.66 8.71 19.85
CA LEU A 15 -4.04 8.25 20.00
C LEU A 15 -4.87 8.60 18.76
N HIS A 16 -4.71 9.81 18.22
CA HIS A 16 -5.37 10.21 16.98
C HIS A 16 -4.93 9.34 15.80
N GLY A 17 -3.64 9.02 15.73
CA GLY A 17 -3.10 8.15 14.70
C GLY A 17 -3.70 6.75 14.74
N LEU A 18 -3.79 6.17 15.94
CA LEU A 18 -4.42 4.86 16.13
C LEU A 18 -5.89 4.88 15.72
N ALA A 19 -6.63 5.91 16.14
CA ALA A 19 -8.05 6.06 15.79
C ALA A 19 -8.23 6.21 14.27
N ALA A 20 -7.37 6.98 13.62
CA ALA A 20 -7.42 7.19 12.17
C ALA A 20 -7.14 5.89 11.41
N VAL A 21 -6.16 5.10 11.84
CA VAL A 21 -5.86 3.80 11.25
C VAL A 21 -7.05 2.86 11.38
N ASP A 22 -7.65 2.77 12.56
CA ASP A 22 -8.82 1.92 12.79
C ASP A 22 -10.00 2.35 11.92
N GLU A 23 -10.22 3.65 11.78
CA GLU A 23 -11.30 4.18 10.95
C GLU A 23 -11.10 3.82 9.49
N ILE A 24 -9.89 4.01 8.96
CA ILE A 24 -9.56 3.65 7.58
C ILE A 24 -9.79 2.15 7.35
N ARG A 25 -9.35 1.29 8.26
CA ARG A 25 -9.55 -0.14 8.15
C ARG A 25 -11.03 -0.49 8.09
N ARG A 26 -11.83 0.09 8.97
CA ARG A 26 -13.29 -0.17 9.00
C ARG A 26 -13.96 0.29 7.70
N GLU A 27 -13.60 1.47 7.21
CA GLU A 27 -14.14 2.00 5.96
C GLU A 27 -13.79 1.10 4.78
N MET A 28 -12.53 0.67 4.69
CA MET A 28 -12.08 -0.18 3.59
C MET A 28 -12.71 -1.58 3.66
N GLU A 29 -12.83 -2.14 4.84
CA GLU A 29 -13.53 -3.42 5.04
C GLU A 29 -14.99 -3.32 4.60
N ARG A 30 -15.63 -2.19 4.87
CA ARG A 30 -17.00 -1.96 4.42
C ARG A 30 -17.10 -1.87 2.91
N VAL A 31 -16.17 -1.21 2.25
CA VAL A 31 -16.10 -1.16 0.78
C VAL A 31 -15.95 -2.57 0.23
N ILE A 32 -15.09 -3.39 0.82
CA ILE A 32 -14.89 -4.79 0.41
C ILE A 32 -16.20 -5.59 0.55
N GLN A 33 -16.93 -5.41 1.63
CA GLN A 33 -18.21 -6.09 1.84
C GLN A 33 -19.23 -5.71 0.77
N LEU A 34 -19.20 -4.45 0.30
CA LEU A 34 -20.11 -3.96 -0.72
C LEU A 34 -19.68 -4.35 -2.13
N ASP A 35 -18.38 -4.26 -2.43
CA ASP A 35 -17.83 -4.58 -3.74
C ASP A 35 -16.32 -4.83 -3.63
N GLU A 36 -15.91 -6.09 -3.62
CA GLU A 36 -14.50 -6.49 -3.49
C GLU A 36 -13.62 -5.95 -4.62
N GLY A 37 -14.18 -5.88 -5.83
CA GLY A 37 -13.44 -5.46 -7.01
C GLY A 37 -13.48 -3.96 -7.29
N PHE A 38 -14.08 -3.18 -6.38
CA PHE A 38 -14.25 -1.74 -6.58
C PHE A 38 -12.93 -1.06 -6.97
N GLU A 39 -12.97 -0.36 -8.09
CA GLU A 39 -11.82 0.37 -8.65
C GLU A 39 -10.52 -0.44 -8.69
N GLY A 40 -10.59 -1.68 -9.20
CA GLY A 40 -9.41 -2.51 -9.37
C GLY A 40 -8.74 -2.90 -8.04
N GLY A 41 -9.54 -3.15 -7.03
CA GLY A 41 -9.03 -3.58 -5.72
C GLY A 41 -8.51 -2.45 -4.86
N SER A 42 -9.00 -1.22 -5.06
CA SER A 42 -8.50 -0.03 -4.35
C SER A 42 -8.61 -0.15 -2.84
N ALA A 43 -9.65 -0.83 -2.32
CA ALA A 43 -9.81 -1.03 -0.88
C ALA A 43 -8.70 -1.90 -0.30
N TYR A 44 -8.34 -2.99 -1.00
CA TYR A 44 -7.21 -3.83 -0.58
C TYR A 44 -5.89 -3.08 -0.68
N MET A 45 -5.73 -2.26 -1.73
CA MET A 45 -4.54 -1.43 -1.89
C MET A 45 -4.41 -0.43 -0.73
N ALA A 46 -5.51 0.18 -0.31
CA ALA A 46 -5.51 1.11 0.82
C ALA A 46 -5.15 0.41 2.14
N LEU A 47 -5.71 -0.79 2.37
CA LEU A 47 -5.37 -1.58 3.56
C LEU A 47 -3.89 -1.96 3.57
N GLY A 48 -3.36 -2.38 2.41
CA GLY A 48 -1.94 -2.69 2.28
C GLY A 48 -1.06 -1.48 2.53
N GLN A 49 -1.45 -0.33 2.03
CA GLN A 49 -0.69 0.90 2.24
C GLN A 49 -0.66 1.30 3.70
N VAL A 50 -1.78 1.18 4.42
CA VAL A 50 -1.83 1.45 5.86
C VAL A 50 -0.85 0.53 6.60
N ASP A 51 -0.82 -0.75 6.25
CA ASP A 51 0.10 -1.71 6.88
C ASP A 51 1.56 -1.42 6.57
N LEU A 52 1.86 -0.84 5.40
CA LEU A 52 3.23 -0.46 5.02
C LEU A 52 3.68 0.83 5.69
N GLU A 53 2.80 1.81 5.82
CA GLU A 53 3.15 3.15 6.29
C GLU A 53 2.99 3.35 7.78
N ALA A 54 1.98 2.73 8.40
CA ALA A 54 1.75 2.89 9.82
C ALA A 54 2.84 2.19 10.64
N PRO A 55 3.34 2.83 11.72
CA PRO A 55 4.25 2.14 12.63
C PRO A 55 3.58 0.92 13.27
N ARG A 56 4.38 -0.06 13.68
CA ARG A 56 3.85 -1.26 14.34
C ARG A 56 3.02 -0.93 15.58
N LEU A 57 3.43 0.09 16.32
CA LEU A 57 2.69 0.56 17.49
C LEU A 57 1.29 1.06 17.16
N MET A 58 1.08 1.50 15.92
CA MET A 58 -0.22 1.98 15.42
C MET A 58 -0.94 0.92 14.58
N GLY A 59 -0.50 -0.33 14.65
CA GLY A 59 -1.14 -1.44 13.97
C GLY A 59 -0.66 -1.72 12.57
N GLY A 60 0.42 -1.09 12.12
CA GLY A 60 1.04 -1.38 10.83
C GLY A 60 1.74 -2.72 10.84
N ASP A 61 1.63 -3.47 9.74
CA ASP A 61 2.23 -4.81 9.61
C ASP A 61 2.55 -5.09 8.14
N PRO A 62 3.82 -4.92 7.73
CA PRO A 62 4.21 -5.17 6.32
C PRO A 62 3.92 -6.60 5.85
N GLN A 63 4.03 -7.60 6.73
CA GLN A 63 3.70 -8.97 6.37
C GLN A 63 2.20 -9.11 6.04
N ARG A 64 1.35 -8.47 6.81
CA ARG A 64 -0.08 -8.45 6.53
C ARG A 64 -0.38 -7.72 5.23
N ALA A 65 0.38 -6.67 4.90
CA ALA A 65 0.24 -5.99 3.60
C ALA A 65 0.48 -6.97 2.45
N VAL A 66 1.56 -7.78 2.53
CA VAL A 66 1.83 -8.81 1.53
C VAL A 66 0.67 -9.78 1.43
N GLU A 67 0.21 -10.31 2.54
CA GLU A 67 -0.87 -11.29 2.57
C GLU A 67 -2.16 -10.74 1.95
N THR A 68 -2.53 -9.52 2.33
CA THR A 68 -3.73 -8.87 1.82
C THR A 68 -3.65 -8.65 0.30
N LEU A 69 -2.54 -8.10 -0.17
CA LEU A 69 -2.39 -7.77 -1.58
C LEU A 69 -2.18 -9.01 -2.44
N GLU A 70 -1.41 -9.98 -1.97
CA GLU A 70 -1.17 -11.23 -2.70
C GLU A 70 -2.45 -12.07 -2.82
N LYS A 71 -3.17 -12.22 -1.72
CA LYS A 71 -4.42 -12.99 -1.67
C LYS A 71 -5.49 -12.42 -2.60
N ASN A 72 -5.52 -11.11 -2.77
CA ASN A 72 -6.57 -10.42 -3.52
C ASN A 72 -6.08 -9.86 -4.86
N LEU A 73 -4.96 -10.38 -5.37
CA LEU A 73 -4.35 -9.90 -6.61
C LEU A 73 -5.31 -9.97 -7.82
N ARG A 74 -6.23 -10.94 -7.83
CA ARG A 74 -7.20 -11.08 -8.91
C ARG A 74 -8.03 -9.81 -9.15
N PHE A 75 -8.24 -9.00 -8.12
CA PHE A 75 -8.98 -7.74 -8.23
C PHE A 75 -8.12 -6.58 -8.74
N GLY A 76 -6.81 -6.67 -8.60
CA GLY A 76 -5.87 -5.61 -8.94
C GLY A 76 -4.80 -5.98 -9.97
N GLU A 77 -4.87 -7.16 -10.58
CA GLU A 77 -3.82 -7.62 -11.47
C GLU A 77 -3.58 -6.70 -12.68
N LYS A 78 -4.61 -5.99 -13.12
CA LYS A 78 -4.54 -5.03 -14.22
C LYS A 78 -4.36 -3.59 -13.74
N ASN A 79 -4.31 -3.39 -12.44
CA ASN A 79 -4.12 -2.08 -11.82
C ASN A 79 -2.64 -1.88 -11.51
N VAL A 80 -2.00 -0.99 -12.25
CA VAL A 80 -0.56 -0.74 -12.12
C VAL A 80 -0.18 -0.30 -10.71
N LEU A 81 -1.03 0.51 -10.06
CA LEU A 81 -0.77 0.97 -8.69
C LEU A 81 -0.86 -0.17 -7.68
N TYR A 82 -1.81 -1.07 -7.87
CA TYR A 82 -1.93 -2.25 -7.02
C TYR A 82 -0.66 -3.10 -7.07
N ARG A 83 -0.16 -3.37 -8.27
CA ARG A 83 1.07 -4.14 -8.45
C ARG A 83 2.28 -3.44 -7.85
N LEU A 84 2.33 -2.11 -7.97
CA LEU A 84 3.40 -1.32 -7.34
C LEU A 84 3.36 -1.45 -5.82
N ARG A 85 2.18 -1.36 -5.21
CA ARG A 85 2.03 -1.54 -3.76
C ARG A 85 2.44 -2.95 -3.32
N LEU A 86 2.07 -3.96 -4.10
CA LEU A 86 2.48 -5.34 -3.82
C LEU A 86 4.00 -5.48 -3.87
N ALA A 87 4.64 -4.89 -4.87
CA ALA A 87 6.10 -4.89 -4.95
C ALA A 87 6.75 -4.22 -3.74
N GLN A 88 6.22 -3.07 -3.33
CA GLN A 88 6.70 -2.36 -2.14
C GLN A 88 6.52 -3.20 -0.87
N ALA A 89 5.41 -3.92 -0.76
CA ALA A 89 5.17 -4.81 0.36
C ALA A 89 6.19 -5.96 0.38
N TYR A 90 6.47 -6.56 -0.76
CA TYR A 90 7.51 -7.59 -0.86
C TYR A 90 8.88 -7.06 -0.42
N LEU A 91 9.25 -5.86 -0.87
CA LEU A 91 10.52 -5.24 -0.46
C LEU A 91 10.59 -5.01 1.04
N ALA A 92 9.48 -4.61 1.65
CA ALA A 92 9.42 -4.35 3.09
C ALA A 92 9.63 -5.61 3.93
N VAL A 93 9.37 -6.80 3.37
CA VAL A 93 9.59 -8.08 4.05
C VAL A 93 10.77 -8.85 3.45
N ASN A 94 11.62 -8.20 2.67
CA ASN A 94 12.84 -8.76 2.08
C ASN A 94 12.57 -9.91 1.08
N ARG A 95 11.41 -9.90 0.42
CA ARG A 95 11.10 -10.82 -0.66
C ARG A 95 11.45 -10.18 -2.00
N ASP A 96 12.73 -9.95 -2.22
CA ASP A 96 13.25 -9.16 -3.33
C ASP A 96 12.95 -9.76 -4.71
N GLU A 97 13.01 -11.09 -4.85
CA GLU A 97 12.70 -11.73 -6.12
C GLU A 97 11.24 -11.58 -6.51
N ASP A 98 10.34 -11.69 -5.54
CA ASP A 98 8.92 -11.46 -5.79
C ASP A 98 8.66 -10.00 -6.16
N ALA A 99 9.33 -9.07 -5.48
CA ALA A 99 9.25 -7.65 -5.81
C ALA A 99 9.73 -7.38 -7.23
N ARG A 100 10.87 -7.95 -7.61
CA ARG A 100 11.43 -7.79 -8.95
C ARG A 100 10.47 -8.29 -10.03
N ARG A 101 9.84 -9.43 -9.78
CA ARG A 101 8.85 -10.00 -10.71
C ARG A 101 7.66 -9.03 -10.90
N GLU A 102 7.14 -8.47 -9.82
CA GLU A 102 6.02 -7.52 -9.93
C GLU A 102 6.44 -6.21 -10.62
N LEU A 103 7.63 -5.70 -10.31
CA LEU A 103 8.13 -4.48 -10.95
C LEU A 103 8.35 -4.67 -12.45
N ASN A 104 8.92 -5.81 -12.85
CA ASN A 104 9.07 -6.15 -14.27
C ASN A 104 7.71 -6.34 -14.94
N GLY A 105 6.74 -6.89 -14.23
CA GLY A 105 5.37 -7.02 -14.70
C GLY A 105 4.75 -5.67 -15.02
N ILE A 106 5.00 -4.67 -14.17
CA ILE A 106 4.52 -3.30 -14.41
C ILE A 106 5.07 -2.75 -15.72
N LEU A 107 6.38 -2.94 -15.96
CA LEU A 107 7.02 -2.45 -17.20
C LEU A 107 6.46 -3.11 -18.46
N SER A 108 5.88 -4.30 -18.32
CA SER A 108 5.30 -5.07 -19.43
C SER A 108 3.80 -4.84 -19.61
N MET A 109 3.15 -4.09 -18.71
CA MET A 109 1.72 -3.85 -18.81
C MET A 109 1.37 -2.89 -19.95
N THR A 110 0.23 -3.14 -20.60
CA THR A 110 -0.33 -2.21 -21.58
C THR A 110 -1.03 -1.07 -20.85
N PRO A 111 -0.68 0.20 -21.14
CA PRO A 111 -1.33 1.33 -20.47
C PRO A 111 -2.83 1.38 -20.79
N ASN A 112 -3.65 1.67 -19.77
CA ASN A 112 -5.05 2.00 -19.98
C ASN A 112 -5.11 3.48 -20.35
N PRO A 113 -5.68 3.87 -21.51
CA PRO A 113 -5.75 5.27 -21.91
C PRO A 113 -6.39 6.21 -20.91
N ALA A 114 -7.32 5.70 -20.09
CA ALA A 114 -7.99 6.51 -19.06
C ALA A 114 -7.07 6.85 -17.88
N TYR A 115 -5.97 6.10 -17.68
CA TYR A 115 -5.09 6.22 -16.51
C TYR A 115 -3.61 6.38 -16.90
N VAL A 116 -3.33 7.00 -18.06
CA VAL A 116 -1.96 7.16 -18.55
C VAL A 116 -1.04 7.90 -17.57
N PRO A 117 -1.47 9.00 -16.91
CA PRO A 117 -0.59 9.66 -15.94
C PRO A 117 -0.17 8.75 -14.80
N GLU A 118 -1.10 8.01 -14.20
CA GLU A 118 -0.82 7.07 -13.12
C GLU A 118 0.08 5.93 -13.57
N TYR A 119 -0.13 5.44 -14.79
CA TYR A 119 0.72 4.41 -15.38
C TYR A 119 2.16 4.92 -15.52
N ASN A 120 2.33 6.12 -16.06
CA ASN A 120 3.66 6.71 -16.27
C ASN A 120 4.40 6.91 -14.95
N ASP A 121 3.71 7.40 -13.93
CA ASP A 121 4.29 7.58 -12.59
C ASP A 121 4.70 6.24 -11.98
N ALA A 122 3.86 5.22 -12.11
CA ALA A 122 4.15 3.89 -11.59
C ALA A 122 5.34 3.26 -12.31
N VAL A 123 5.45 3.44 -13.63
CA VAL A 123 6.59 2.96 -14.40
C VAL A 123 7.89 3.61 -13.94
N ARG A 124 7.87 4.92 -13.72
CA ARG A 124 9.05 5.63 -13.21
C ARG A 124 9.48 5.10 -11.85
N GLU A 125 8.52 4.93 -10.96
CA GLU A 125 8.81 4.42 -9.62
C GLU A 125 9.30 2.98 -9.66
N ALA A 126 8.71 2.14 -10.52
CA ALA A 126 9.14 0.76 -10.70
C ALA A 126 10.59 0.69 -11.20
N ARG A 127 10.96 1.53 -12.16
CA ARG A 127 12.35 1.60 -12.65
C ARG A 127 13.31 2.05 -11.57
N ALA A 128 12.92 3.05 -10.78
CA ALA A 128 13.75 3.54 -9.68
C ALA A 128 13.99 2.44 -8.65
N LEU A 129 12.95 1.70 -8.28
CA LEU A 129 13.08 0.58 -7.34
C LEU A 129 13.96 -0.54 -7.89
N LEU A 130 13.81 -0.88 -9.16
CA LEU A 130 14.66 -1.89 -9.81
C LEU A 130 16.13 -1.45 -9.82
N ASP A 131 16.39 -0.17 -10.07
CA ASP A 131 17.75 0.37 -10.05
C ASP A 131 18.37 0.30 -8.66
N GLU A 132 17.59 0.55 -7.61
CA GLU A 132 18.06 0.41 -6.23
C GLU A 132 18.40 -1.03 -5.86
N MET A 133 17.80 -2.01 -6.55
CA MET A 133 18.00 -3.44 -6.29
C MET A 133 19.22 -4.04 -6.98
N LYS A 134 19.90 -3.28 -7.80
CA LYS A 134 21.09 -3.73 -8.52
C LYS A 134 22.34 -3.79 -7.65
#